data_a3d716590e52f42046514121a6136438
#
_entry.id   a3d716590e52f42046514121a6136438
#
_cell.length_a   1.000
_cell.length_b   1.000
_cell.length_c   1.000
_cell.angle_alpha   90.00
_cell.angle_beta   90.00
_cell.angle_gamma   90.00
#
_symmetry.space_group_name_H-M   'P 1'
#
loop_
_entity.id
_entity.type
_entity.pdbx_description
1 polymer ?
#
loop_
_entity_poly.entity_id
_entity_poly.type
_entity_poly.pdbx_seq_one_letter_code
_entity_poly.pdbx_strand_id
1 'polypeptide(L)'
;MLDIQHLCPGCMQTKPDSAAVCPHCGYTADTPVSENALPVFTILQGKYLVGAPLGKGGFGITYIAMDLQTETVVAIKEYFPADFACRAADTETVLPVDEKQSLYFRTGMKSFTREGELLHRLSDIPGIVQFLDMLYCNNTAYLVMSYIPGISLKKQMKKQEKPFTEWEALTMMRPILSALQTMHQKHILHRDISPENLMYGPDHTLTLIDFGAAREFSTDDDENLTVILKRGYAPEEQYHSGSRQGAWTDVYAVCAVLYHMLTGILPQEADKRAENDQLTPLSRLPQISVRPSVCQAIEKGLQVDALERYASMKALMKDLYADSAYAEEKTVPKDNATTSPTTASVDSNGSSAETSGNISDGSTEPPAKQPDSHTETQTSSDKNTSHRSFLRV
;
A
#
# COMPACT_ATOMS: atom_id res chain seq x y z
N MET A 1 19.76 1.13 -24.93
CA MET A 1 19.01 2.39 -24.80
C MET A 1 17.56 1.99 -24.67
N LEU A 2 16.93 2.32 -23.56
CA LEU A 2 15.56 1.96 -23.25
C LEU A 2 14.63 2.56 -24.30
N ASP A 3 13.79 1.74 -24.93
CA ASP A 3 12.80 2.21 -25.89
C ASP A 3 11.51 2.64 -25.17
N ILE A 4 11.45 3.94 -24.85
CA ILE A 4 10.34 4.54 -24.08
C ILE A 4 9.02 4.41 -24.83
N GLN A 5 9.03 4.37 -26.17
CA GLN A 5 7.79 4.29 -26.96
C GLN A 5 7.05 2.97 -26.77
N HIS A 6 7.77 1.90 -26.43
CA HIS A 6 7.20 0.59 -26.19
C HIS A 6 6.92 0.29 -24.71
N LEU A 7 7.19 1.25 -23.78
CA LEU A 7 6.90 1.04 -22.37
C LEU A 7 5.41 1.23 -22.06
N CYS A 8 4.92 0.38 -21.16
CA CYS A 8 3.59 0.56 -20.58
C CYS A 8 3.65 1.53 -19.40
N PRO A 9 2.89 2.64 -19.40
CA PRO A 9 2.88 3.57 -18.26
C PRO A 9 2.40 2.94 -16.94
N GLY A 10 1.57 1.88 -17.03
CA GLY A 10 0.98 1.23 -15.85
C GLY A 10 1.89 0.25 -15.11
N CYS A 11 2.91 -0.30 -15.78
CA CYS A 11 3.81 -1.29 -15.16
C CYS A 11 5.28 -1.16 -15.55
N MET A 12 5.64 -0.21 -16.42
CA MET A 12 7.01 0.01 -16.93
C MET A 12 7.61 -1.21 -17.63
N GLN A 13 6.80 -2.16 -18.08
CA GLN A 13 7.23 -3.28 -18.92
C GLN A 13 7.01 -2.98 -20.39
N THR A 14 7.85 -3.57 -21.26
CA THR A 14 7.71 -3.45 -22.70
C THR A 14 6.42 -4.14 -23.17
N LYS A 15 5.66 -3.46 -24.02
CA LYS A 15 4.45 -4.01 -24.64
C LYS A 15 4.54 -3.94 -26.16
N PRO A 16 3.87 -4.83 -26.90
CA PRO A 16 3.75 -4.72 -28.36
C PRO A 16 3.01 -3.44 -28.77
N ASP A 17 3.42 -2.80 -29.84
CA ASP A 17 2.77 -1.58 -30.38
C ASP A 17 1.30 -1.77 -30.72
N SER A 18 0.95 -2.96 -31.21
CA SER A 18 -0.42 -3.32 -31.57
C SER A 18 -1.34 -3.57 -30.36
N ALA A 19 -0.79 -3.60 -29.12
CA ALA A 19 -1.58 -3.89 -27.95
C ALA A 19 -2.29 -2.64 -27.42
N ALA A 20 -3.59 -2.51 -27.64
CA ALA A 20 -4.42 -1.46 -27.03
C ALA A 20 -4.49 -1.61 -25.50
N VAL A 21 -4.45 -2.85 -25.00
CA VAL A 21 -4.43 -3.22 -23.57
C VAL A 21 -3.08 -3.84 -23.23
N CYS A 22 -2.43 -3.38 -22.18
CA CYS A 22 -1.17 -3.97 -21.74
C CYS A 22 -1.39 -5.43 -21.27
N PRO A 23 -0.68 -6.41 -21.85
CA PRO A 23 -0.86 -7.82 -21.48
C PRO A 23 -0.38 -8.15 -20.06
N HIS A 24 0.46 -7.29 -19.48
CA HIS A 24 1.04 -7.51 -18.14
C HIS A 24 0.17 -6.95 -17.01
N CYS A 25 -0.43 -5.77 -17.18
CA CYS A 25 -1.13 -5.07 -16.09
C CYS A 25 -2.55 -4.59 -16.45
N GLY A 26 -2.99 -4.76 -17.71
CA GLY A 26 -4.31 -4.34 -18.15
C GLY A 26 -4.46 -2.83 -18.39
N TYR A 27 -3.38 -2.03 -18.32
CA TYR A 27 -3.42 -0.60 -18.58
C TYR A 27 -3.85 -0.31 -20.02
N THR A 28 -4.72 0.70 -20.19
CA THR A 28 -5.19 1.20 -21.49
C THR A 28 -5.02 2.72 -21.57
N ALA A 29 -5.08 3.29 -22.77
CA ALA A 29 -5.06 4.74 -22.94
C ALA A 29 -6.26 5.45 -22.27
N ASP A 30 -7.38 4.74 -22.12
CA ASP A 30 -8.60 5.25 -21.47
C ASP A 30 -8.59 5.04 -19.94
N THR A 31 -7.49 4.50 -19.38
CA THR A 31 -7.37 4.35 -17.92
C THR A 31 -7.47 5.73 -17.26
N PRO A 32 -8.43 5.95 -16.34
CA PRO A 32 -8.60 7.25 -15.72
C PRO A 32 -7.33 7.70 -15.00
N VAL A 33 -6.80 8.85 -15.39
CA VAL A 33 -5.67 9.48 -14.71
C VAL A 33 -6.23 10.42 -13.64
N SER A 34 -5.64 10.36 -12.45
CA SER A 34 -6.04 11.26 -11.37
C SER A 34 -5.84 12.72 -11.80
N GLU A 35 -6.83 13.55 -11.56
CA GLU A 35 -6.71 15.00 -11.68
C GLU A 35 -5.49 15.49 -10.89
N ASN A 36 -4.69 16.38 -11.44
CA ASN A 36 -3.42 16.85 -10.87
C ASN A 36 -2.27 15.83 -10.84
N ALA A 37 -2.39 14.66 -11.46
CA ALA A 37 -1.23 13.79 -11.65
C ALA A 37 -0.26 14.38 -12.69
N LEU A 38 1.04 14.07 -12.53
CA LEU A 38 2.03 14.34 -13.58
C LEU A 38 1.65 13.62 -14.88
N PRO A 39 1.89 14.22 -16.03
CA PRO A 39 1.77 13.53 -17.31
C PRO A 39 2.64 12.26 -17.33
N VAL A 40 2.11 11.18 -17.89
CA VAL A 40 2.91 9.96 -18.07
C VAL A 40 4.13 10.26 -18.94
N PHE A 41 5.26 9.62 -18.60
CA PHE A 41 6.57 9.80 -19.23
C PHE A 41 7.23 11.17 -18.99
N THR A 42 6.73 11.97 -18.01
CA THR A 42 7.53 13.07 -17.44
C THR A 42 8.85 12.53 -16.90
N ILE A 43 9.95 13.23 -17.21
CA ILE A 43 11.29 12.84 -16.73
C ILE A 43 11.71 13.78 -15.60
N LEU A 44 11.82 13.24 -14.39
CA LEU A 44 12.29 13.98 -13.21
C LEU A 44 13.81 13.99 -13.17
N GLN A 45 14.40 15.18 -13.17
CA GLN A 45 15.85 15.46 -13.10
C GLN A 45 16.71 14.62 -14.07
N GLY A 46 16.19 14.25 -15.24
CA GLY A 46 16.89 13.44 -16.23
C GLY A 46 17.16 11.98 -15.80
N LYS A 47 16.59 11.54 -14.66
CA LYS A 47 16.90 10.24 -14.04
C LYS A 47 15.68 9.31 -13.96
N TYR A 48 14.52 9.81 -13.65
CA TYR A 48 13.34 8.98 -13.42
C TYR A 48 12.24 9.26 -14.43
N LEU A 49 11.79 8.24 -15.14
CA LEU A 49 10.66 8.28 -16.07
C LEU A 49 9.38 7.92 -15.32
N VAL A 50 8.48 8.89 -15.15
CA VAL A 50 7.23 8.74 -14.40
C VAL A 50 6.18 8.02 -15.24
N GLY A 51 5.51 7.03 -14.64
CA GLY A 51 4.38 6.34 -15.22
C GLY A 51 3.03 6.74 -14.63
N ALA A 52 2.10 5.82 -14.65
CA ALA A 52 0.76 6.03 -14.12
C ALA A 52 0.74 6.15 -12.58
N PRO A 53 -0.22 6.89 -12.02
CA PRO A 53 -0.43 6.91 -10.58
C PRO A 53 -0.81 5.54 -10.04
N LEU A 54 -0.12 5.09 -8.98
CA LEU A 54 -0.45 3.89 -8.18
C LEU A 54 -1.54 4.18 -7.16
N GLY A 55 -1.58 5.44 -6.67
CA GLY A 55 -2.55 5.89 -5.70
C GLY A 55 -2.42 7.37 -5.36
N LYS A 56 -3.49 7.92 -4.76
CA LYS A 56 -3.55 9.30 -4.26
C LYS A 56 -3.97 9.25 -2.80
N GLY A 57 -3.22 9.95 -1.95
CA GLY A 57 -3.52 10.15 -0.54
C GLY A 57 -3.72 11.64 -0.21
N GLY A 58 -4.00 11.96 1.05
CA GLY A 58 -4.21 13.34 1.49
C GLY A 58 -3.00 14.26 1.30
N PHE A 59 -1.79 13.69 1.35
CA PHE A 59 -0.53 14.45 1.29
C PHE A 59 0.26 14.25 0.01
N GLY A 60 -0.20 13.40 -0.93
CA GLY A 60 0.57 13.18 -2.13
C GLY A 60 0.00 12.17 -3.11
N ILE A 61 0.68 12.06 -4.25
CA ILE A 61 0.38 11.11 -5.32
C ILE A 61 1.58 10.17 -5.45
N THR A 62 1.33 8.88 -5.48
CA THR A 62 2.38 7.87 -5.70
C THR A 62 2.29 7.34 -7.13
N TYR A 63 3.40 7.33 -7.83
CA TYR A 63 3.52 6.87 -9.21
C TYR A 63 4.38 5.62 -9.29
N ILE A 64 4.12 4.77 -10.26
CA ILE A 64 5.14 3.85 -10.77
C ILE A 64 6.11 4.64 -11.64
N ALA A 65 7.38 4.31 -11.59
CA ALA A 65 8.39 4.96 -12.41
C ALA A 65 9.52 4.00 -12.79
N MET A 66 10.36 4.40 -13.75
CA MET A 66 11.58 3.71 -14.15
C MET A 66 12.79 4.58 -13.82
N ASP A 67 13.76 4.03 -13.10
CA ASP A 67 15.10 4.63 -13.02
C ASP A 67 15.81 4.37 -14.35
N LEU A 68 16.11 5.43 -15.09
CA LEU A 68 16.73 5.35 -16.42
C LEU A 68 18.21 4.94 -16.41
N GLN A 69 18.86 5.00 -15.24
CA GLN A 69 20.26 4.61 -15.09
C GLN A 69 20.41 3.11 -14.84
N THR A 70 19.52 2.57 -14.00
CA THR A 70 19.55 1.17 -13.58
C THR A 70 18.54 0.30 -14.32
N GLU A 71 17.65 0.91 -15.09
CA GLU A 71 16.52 0.26 -15.77
C GLU A 71 15.61 -0.55 -14.80
N THR A 72 15.55 -0.09 -13.53
CA THR A 72 14.70 -0.73 -12.50
C THR A 72 13.42 0.03 -12.26
N VAL A 73 12.34 -0.71 -11.97
CA VAL A 73 11.06 -0.13 -11.60
C VAL A 73 11.11 0.36 -10.16
N VAL A 74 10.69 1.60 -9.92
CA VAL A 74 10.65 2.26 -8.62
C VAL A 74 9.26 2.84 -8.35
N ALA A 75 8.98 3.18 -7.09
CA ALA A 75 7.82 3.97 -6.72
C ALA A 75 8.26 5.38 -6.35
N ILE A 76 7.52 6.40 -6.82
CA ILE A 76 7.81 7.80 -6.51
C ILE A 76 6.58 8.42 -5.85
N LYS A 77 6.72 8.85 -4.60
CA LYS A 77 5.70 9.61 -3.87
C LYS A 77 6.00 11.10 -4.04
N GLU A 78 5.07 11.83 -4.64
CA GLU A 78 5.14 13.28 -4.80
C GLU A 78 4.43 13.94 -3.63
N TYR A 79 5.02 14.97 -3.04
CA TYR A 79 4.31 15.84 -2.12
C TYR A 79 3.31 16.70 -2.89
N PHE A 80 2.04 16.38 -2.77
CA PHE A 80 0.92 17.08 -3.41
C PHE A 80 -0.30 17.09 -2.48
N PRO A 81 -0.35 18.00 -1.49
CA PRO A 81 -1.50 18.11 -0.58
C PRO A 81 -2.68 18.73 -1.32
N ALA A 82 -3.60 17.90 -1.78
CA ALA A 82 -4.66 18.28 -2.72
C ALA A 82 -5.58 19.41 -2.22
N ASP A 83 -5.72 19.57 -0.90
CA ASP A 83 -6.53 20.64 -0.29
C ASP A 83 -5.81 22.01 -0.30
N PHE A 84 -4.48 22.02 -0.49
CA PHE A 84 -3.63 23.20 -0.37
C PHE A 84 -2.78 23.47 -1.61
N ALA A 85 -2.79 22.56 -2.59
CA ALA A 85 -1.93 22.65 -3.78
C ALA A 85 -2.71 22.44 -5.08
N CYS A 86 -2.24 23.09 -6.13
CA CYS A 86 -2.72 22.92 -7.51
C CYS A 86 -1.53 22.77 -8.47
N ARG A 87 -1.79 22.27 -9.67
CA ARG A 87 -0.82 22.28 -10.79
C ARG A 87 -0.83 23.63 -11.49
N ALA A 88 0.34 24.11 -11.84
CA ALA A 88 0.50 25.23 -12.74
C ALA A 88 0.11 24.84 -14.19
N ALA A 89 0.06 25.82 -15.08
CA ALA A 89 -0.31 25.60 -16.49
C ALA A 89 0.70 24.71 -17.26
N ASP A 90 1.93 24.56 -16.76
CA ASP A 90 2.95 23.64 -17.30
C ASP A 90 2.67 22.17 -16.98
N THR A 91 1.64 21.88 -16.18
CA THR A 91 1.23 20.55 -15.71
C THR A 91 2.23 19.82 -14.81
N GLU A 92 3.36 20.43 -14.49
CA GLU A 92 4.41 19.84 -13.64
C GLU A 92 4.60 20.60 -12.33
N THR A 93 4.65 21.93 -12.37
CA THR A 93 4.92 22.76 -11.19
C THR A 93 3.77 22.74 -10.20
N VAL A 94 4.07 22.52 -8.93
CA VAL A 94 3.11 22.53 -7.83
C VAL A 94 3.10 23.91 -7.17
N LEU A 95 1.91 24.49 -7.04
CA LEU A 95 1.69 25.79 -6.43
C LEU A 95 0.72 25.68 -5.26
N PRO A 96 0.87 26.43 -4.18
CA PRO A 96 -0.21 26.57 -3.20
C PRO A 96 -1.43 27.23 -3.87
N VAL A 97 -2.63 26.78 -3.47
CA VAL A 97 -3.91 27.26 -4.05
C VAL A 97 -4.06 28.77 -3.88
N ASP A 98 -3.65 29.29 -2.73
CA ASP A 98 -3.62 30.72 -2.44
C ASP A 98 -2.47 31.08 -1.49
N GLU A 99 -2.28 32.39 -1.27
CA GLU A 99 -1.21 32.91 -0.43
C GLU A 99 -1.37 32.49 1.07
N LYS A 100 -2.61 32.35 1.55
CA LYS A 100 -2.90 31.94 2.93
C LYS A 100 -2.48 30.49 3.19
N GLN A 101 -2.57 29.65 2.17
CA GLN A 101 -2.21 28.24 2.24
C GLN A 101 -0.71 27.98 2.02
N SER A 102 0.06 29.00 1.59
CA SER A 102 1.51 28.88 1.39
C SER A 102 2.27 28.40 2.64
N LEU A 103 1.82 28.80 3.83
CA LEU A 103 2.45 28.36 5.09
C LEU A 103 2.19 26.86 5.32
N TYR A 104 0.95 26.41 5.16
CA TYR A 104 0.58 24.99 5.31
C TYR A 104 1.31 24.11 4.30
N PHE A 105 1.39 24.57 3.04
CA PHE A 105 2.14 23.90 1.99
C PHE A 105 3.63 23.72 2.36
N ARG A 106 4.30 24.80 2.81
CA ARG A 106 5.72 24.73 3.20
C ARG A 106 5.94 23.87 4.44
N THR A 107 5.05 23.95 5.43
CA THR A 107 5.13 23.14 6.64
C THR A 107 4.95 21.65 6.32
N GLY A 108 3.96 21.33 5.51
CA GLY A 108 3.74 19.97 5.05
C GLY A 108 4.90 19.42 4.22
N MET A 109 5.53 20.25 3.36
CA MET A 109 6.73 19.85 2.61
C MET A 109 7.90 19.51 3.53
N LYS A 110 8.12 20.30 4.62
CA LYS A 110 9.14 19.96 5.63
C LYS A 110 8.85 18.62 6.31
N SER A 111 7.57 18.35 6.64
CA SER A 111 7.16 17.05 7.20
C SER A 111 7.40 15.90 6.23
N PHE A 112 7.10 16.11 4.94
CA PHE A 112 7.36 15.13 3.89
C PHE A 112 8.85 14.84 3.70
N THR A 113 9.70 15.87 3.72
CA THR A 113 11.16 15.72 3.68
C THR A 113 11.67 14.92 4.89
N ARG A 114 11.16 15.23 6.10
CA ARG A 114 11.50 14.50 7.32
C ARG A 114 11.07 13.02 7.26
N GLU A 115 9.93 12.71 6.63
CA GLU A 115 9.53 11.32 6.32
C GLU A 115 10.60 10.60 5.48
N GLY A 116 11.11 11.24 4.42
CA GLY A 116 12.16 10.68 3.58
C GLY A 116 13.48 10.46 4.32
N GLU A 117 13.91 11.42 5.16
CA GLU A 117 15.10 11.29 6.02
C GLU A 117 14.96 10.13 7.01
N LEU A 118 13.77 9.98 7.60
CA LEU A 118 13.48 8.88 8.50
C LEU A 118 13.51 7.54 7.78
N LEU A 119 12.88 7.44 6.62
CA LEU A 119 12.88 6.23 5.81
C LEU A 119 14.30 5.85 5.37
N HIS A 120 15.14 6.83 5.02
CA HIS A 120 16.55 6.60 4.70
C HIS A 120 17.30 5.92 5.87
N ARG A 121 17.07 6.37 7.11
CA ARG A 121 17.66 5.76 8.33
C ARG A 121 17.16 4.35 8.63
N LEU A 122 16.03 3.96 8.05
CA LEU A 122 15.36 2.67 8.25
C LEU A 122 15.53 1.71 7.06
N SER A 123 16.21 2.13 5.98
CA SER A 123 16.29 1.39 4.70
C SER A 123 16.86 -0.02 4.81
N ASP A 124 17.74 -0.26 5.81
CA ASP A 124 18.40 -1.57 5.99
C ASP A 124 17.54 -2.56 6.80
N ILE A 125 16.36 -2.16 7.24
CA ILE A 125 15.48 -3.01 8.07
C ILE A 125 14.59 -3.87 7.14
N PRO A 126 14.72 -5.21 7.17
CA PRO A 126 13.84 -6.08 6.40
C PRO A 126 12.36 -5.87 6.79
N GLY A 127 11.46 -5.92 5.81
CA GLY A 127 10.03 -5.69 6.02
C GLY A 127 9.61 -4.21 5.91
N ILE A 128 10.55 -3.30 5.66
CA ILE A 128 10.32 -1.89 5.37
C ILE A 128 10.65 -1.61 3.90
N VAL A 129 9.87 -0.75 3.25
CA VAL A 129 10.18 -0.27 1.90
C VAL A 129 11.53 0.47 1.88
N GLN A 130 12.37 0.19 0.88
CA GLN A 130 13.69 0.80 0.81
C GLN A 130 13.61 2.23 0.27
N PHE A 131 14.28 3.16 0.95
CA PHE A 131 14.58 4.49 0.43
C PHE A 131 15.63 4.37 -0.70
N LEU A 132 15.41 5.08 -1.82
CA LEU A 132 16.36 5.12 -2.93
C LEU A 132 16.88 6.52 -3.18
N ASP A 133 16.02 7.55 -3.17
CA ASP A 133 16.41 8.92 -3.48
C ASP A 133 15.38 9.94 -2.95
N MET A 134 15.77 11.20 -2.89
CA MET A 134 14.89 12.33 -2.62
C MET A 134 15.18 13.45 -3.62
N LEU A 135 14.18 13.87 -4.39
CA LEU A 135 14.32 14.90 -5.41
C LEU A 135 13.59 16.17 -5.00
N TYR A 136 14.16 17.31 -5.40
CA TYR A 136 13.55 18.62 -5.23
C TYR A 136 13.48 19.32 -6.58
N CYS A 137 12.31 19.30 -7.19
CA CYS A 137 12.02 19.99 -8.46
C CYS A 137 10.53 20.33 -8.52
N ASN A 138 10.09 21.05 -9.56
CA ASN A 138 8.68 21.40 -9.78
C ASN A 138 8.03 22.09 -8.57
N ASN A 139 8.80 22.83 -7.79
CA ASN A 139 8.39 23.48 -6.53
C ASN A 139 7.79 22.53 -5.49
N THR A 140 8.18 21.23 -5.54
CA THR A 140 7.78 20.19 -4.59
C THR A 140 8.92 19.23 -4.31
N ALA A 141 8.65 18.16 -3.54
CA ALA A 141 9.59 17.10 -3.22
C ALA A 141 9.04 15.74 -3.68
N TYR A 142 9.95 14.86 -4.07
CA TYR A 142 9.64 13.50 -4.51
C TYR A 142 10.48 12.51 -3.71
N LEU A 143 9.82 11.57 -3.05
CA LEU A 143 10.44 10.46 -2.34
C LEU A 143 10.48 9.24 -3.27
N VAL A 144 11.67 8.79 -3.64
CA VAL A 144 11.88 7.61 -4.48
C VAL A 144 12.17 6.41 -3.58
N MET A 145 11.43 5.33 -3.80
CA MET A 145 11.52 4.11 -3.00
C MET A 145 11.42 2.86 -3.88
N SER A 146 11.83 1.71 -3.35
CA SER A 146 11.66 0.45 -4.05
C SER A 146 10.18 0.21 -4.40
N TYR A 147 9.93 -0.22 -5.63
CA TYR A 147 8.58 -0.65 -6.03
C TYR A 147 8.30 -2.03 -5.45
N ILE A 148 7.20 -2.15 -4.71
CA ILE A 148 6.72 -3.43 -4.18
C ILE A 148 5.60 -3.94 -5.09
N PRO A 149 5.84 -4.99 -5.88
CA PRO A 149 4.79 -5.57 -6.70
C PRO A 149 3.73 -6.20 -5.79
N GLY A 150 2.45 -5.94 -6.11
CA GLY A 150 1.36 -6.47 -5.31
C GLY A 150 0.24 -5.46 -5.05
N ILE A 151 -0.52 -5.70 -3.99
CA ILE A 151 -1.63 -4.86 -3.57
C ILE A 151 -1.58 -4.63 -2.05
N SER A 152 -2.25 -3.59 -1.55
CA SER A 152 -2.34 -3.42 -0.10
C SER A 152 -3.07 -4.61 0.55
N LEU A 153 -2.67 -4.94 1.78
CA LEU A 153 -3.33 -5.98 2.58
C LEU A 153 -4.84 -5.72 2.69
N LYS A 154 -5.26 -4.46 2.76
CA LYS A 154 -6.69 -4.07 2.72
C LYS A 154 -7.39 -4.56 1.45
N LYS A 155 -6.75 -4.39 0.28
CA LYS A 155 -7.30 -4.87 -0.99
C LYS A 155 -7.30 -6.40 -1.03
N GLN A 156 -6.27 -7.05 -0.49
CA GLN A 156 -6.16 -8.50 -0.39
C GLN A 156 -7.28 -9.07 0.49
N MET A 157 -7.50 -8.52 1.68
CA MET A 157 -8.57 -8.92 2.60
C MET A 157 -9.96 -8.77 1.97
N LYS A 158 -10.16 -7.73 1.14
CA LYS A 158 -11.43 -7.55 0.40
C LYS A 158 -11.63 -8.56 -0.74
N LYS A 159 -10.55 -9.07 -1.33
CA LYS A 159 -10.62 -10.07 -2.41
C LYS A 159 -10.86 -11.49 -1.87
N GLN A 160 -10.46 -11.77 -0.64
CA GLN A 160 -10.63 -13.06 -0.02
C GLN A 160 -12.08 -13.28 0.40
N GLU A 161 -12.61 -14.46 0.13
CA GLU A 161 -13.94 -14.88 0.60
C GLU A 161 -13.93 -15.24 2.09
N LYS A 162 -12.77 -15.59 2.63
CA LYS A 162 -12.60 -16.05 4.02
C LYS A 162 -11.47 -15.27 4.72
N PRO A 163 -11.55 -15.09 6.04
CA PRO A 163 -10.45 -14.57 6.83
C PRO A 163 -9.18 -15.43 6.68
N PHE A 164 -8.02 -14.85 6.98
CA PHE A 164 -6.76 -15.57 7.02
C PHE A 164 -6.76 -16.60 8.14
N THR A 165 -6.10 -17.72 7.92
CA THR A 165 -5.77 -18.67 8.99
C THR A 165 -4.74 -18.07 9.94
N GLU A 166 -4.63 -18.61 11.15
CA GLU A 166 -3.61 -18.23 12.13
C GLU A 166 -2.21 -18.31 11.53
N TRP A 167 -1.91 -19.42 10.85
CA TRP A 167 -0.61 -19.65 10.24
C TRP A 167 -0.26 -18.58 9.20
N GLU A 168 -1.18 -18.29 8.30
CA GLU A 168 -1.00 -17.24 7.28
C GLU A 168 -0.79 -15.86 7.93
N ALA A 169 -1.67 -15.46 8.85
CA ALA A 169 -1.60 -14.16 9.49
C ALA A 169 -0.29 -13.97 10.26
N LEU A 170 0.12 -14.96 11.07
CA LEU A 170 1.33 -14.88 11.86
C LEU A 170 2.60 -14.94 10.99
N THR A 171 2.61 -15.78 9.94
CA THR A 171 3.76 -15.87 9.02
C THR A 171 3.96 -14.57 8.28
N MET A 172 2.90 -13.99 7.71
CA MET A 172 2.97 -12.71 6.99
C MET A 172 3.34 -11.54 7.89
N MET A 173 2.84 -11.51 9.13
CA MET A 173 3.10 -10.39 10.06
C MET A 173 4.47 -10.47 10.75
N ARG A 174 5.14 -11.62 10.76
CA ARG A 174 6.45 -11.80 11.43
C ARG A 174 7.51 -10.79 10.97
N PRO A 175 7.76 -10.56 9.68
CA PRO A 175 8.71 -9.54 9.22
C PRO A 175 8.36 -8.13 9.72
N ILE A 176 7.07 -7.78 9.73
CA ILE A 176 6.59 -6.48 10.19
C ILE A 176 6.84 -6.29 11.69
N LEU A 177 6.52 -7.31 12.52
CA LEU A 177 6.78 -7.25 13.96
C LEU A 177 8.28 -7.11 14.24
N SER A 178 9.13 -7.82 13.49
CA SER A 178 10.59 -7.73 13.61
C SER A 178 11.11 -6.35 13.21
N ALA A 179 10.57 -5.78 12.14
CA ALA A 179 10.89 -4.42 11.70
C ALA A 179 10.52 -3.38 12.77
N LEU A 180 9.29 -3.46 13.30
CA LEU A 180 8.81 -2.57 14.37
C LEU A 180 9.64 -2.71 15.65
N GLN A 181 10.03 -3.92 16.03
CA GLN A 181 10.94 -4.13 17.15
C GLN A 181 12.27 -3.39 16.95
N THR A 182 12.83 -3.45 15.73
CA THR A 182 14.09 -2.75 15.39
C THR A 182 13.90 -1.23 15.37
N MET A 183 12.76 -0.73 14.86
CA MET A 183 12.42 0.69 14.92
C MET A 183 12.31 1.19 16.37
N HIS A 184 11.62 0.43 17.23
CA HIS A 184 11.48 0.79 18.66
C HIS A 184 12.82 0.82 19.39
N GLN A 185 13.77 -0.06 19.04
CA GLN A 185 15.15 -0.01 19.57
C GLN A 185 15.91 1.26 19.12
N LYS A 186 15.54 1.83 17.97
CA LYS A 186 16.03 3.12 17.49
C LYS A 186 15.19 4.30 17.99
N HIS A 187 14.30 4.09 18.95
CA HIS A 187 13.36 5.08 19.50
C HIS A 187 12.41 5.71 18.47
N ILE A 188 11.99 4.95 17.46
CA ILE A 188 11.07 5.39 16.42
C ILE A 188 9.76 4.61 16.54
N LEU A 189 8.63 5.33 16.61
CA LEU A 189 7.28 4.79 16.53
C LEU A 189 6.74 4.96 15.11
N HIS A 190 5.95 3.99 14.63
CA HIS A 190 5.32 4.09 13.32
C HIS A 190 4.01 4.90 13.37
N ARG A 191 3.12 4.63 14.34
CA ARG A 191 1.88 5.36 14.64
C ARG A 191 0.73 5.23 13.61
N ASP A 192 0.97 4.63 12.45
CA ASP A 192 -0.06 4.42 11.41
C ASP A 192 -0.01 3.01 10.80
N ILE A 193 0.05 1.99 11.65
CA ILE A 193 0.01 0.59 11.20
C ILE A 193 -1.44 0.24 10.87
N SER A 194 -1.67 -0.09 9.60
CA SER A 194 -2.99 -0.49 9.10
C SER A 194 -2.85 -1.34 7.84
N PRO A 195 -3.87 -2.10 7.43
CA PRO A 195 -3.82 -2.88 6.20
C PRO A 195 -3.64 -2.04 4.91
N GLU A 196 -3.83 -0.73 4.97
CA GLU A 196 -3.56 0.18 3.85
C GLU A 196 -2.07 0.39 3.63
N ASN A 197 -1.30 0.43 4.74
CA ASN A 197 0.13 0.71 4.76
C ASN A 197 1.00 -0.57 4.72
N LEU A 198 0.37 -1.74 4.56
CA LEU A 198 1.02 -3.04 4.38
C LEU A 198 0.81 -3.51 2.95
N MET A 199 1.89 -3.62 2.17
CA MET A 199 1.86 -4.18 0.81
C MET A 199 2.03 -5.70 0.86
N TYR A 200 1.07 -6.40 0.26
CA TYR A 200 1.06 -7.85 0.11
C TYR A 200 1.65 -8.22 -1.24
N GLY A 201 2.84 -8.80 -1.21
CA GLY A 201 3.60 -9.21 -2.37
C GLY A 201 3.15 -10.56 -2.96
N PRO A 202 3.62 -10.90 -4.17
CA PRO A 202 3.31 -12.17 -4.84
C PRO A 202 3.92 -13.39 -4.13
N ASP A 203 4.93 -13.19 -3.30
CA ASP A 203 5.58 -14.18 -2.45
C ASP A 203 4.87 -14.36 -1.09
N HIS A 204 3.69 -13.76 -0.94
CA HIS A 204 2.91 -13.75 0.30
C HIS A 204 3.58 -13.05 1.48
N THR A 205 4.58 -12.21 1.25
CA THR A 205 5.20 -11.38 2.27
C THR A 205 4.51 -10.03 2.41
N LEU A 206 4.67 -9.40 3.58
CA LEU A 206 4.22 -8.04 3.82
C LEU A 206 5.41 -7.08 3.90
N THR A 207 5.23 -5.89 3.33
CA THR A 207 6.17 -4.77 3.43
C THR A 207 5.45 -3.52 3.91
N LEU A 208 6.01 -2.83 4.89
CA LEU A 208 5.52 -1.58 5.43
C LEU A 208 5.97 -0.41 4.54
N ILE A 209 5.05 0.47 4.11
CA ILE A 209 5.30 1.41 2.99
C ILE A 209 5.11 2.89 3.30
N ASP A 210 4.47 3.29 4.39
CA ASP A 210 4.16 4.70 4.67
C ASP A 210 4.64 5.09 6.07
N PHE A 211 5.47 6.15 6.14
CA PHE A 211 6.14 6.64 7.36
C PHE A 211 5.74 8.07 7.70
N GLY A 212 4.69 8.60 7.04
CA GLY A 212 4.24 9.98 7.23
C GLY A 212 3.84 10.34 8.67
N ALA A 213 3.37 9.35 9.45
CA ALA A 213 3.05 9.51 10.86
C ALA A 213 4.18 9.10 11.82
N ALA A 214 5.27 8.52 11.32
CA ALA A 214 6.36 8.03 12.17
C ALA A 214 7.13 9.18 12.86
N ARG A 215 7.49 8.97 14.14
CA ARG A 215 8.16 9.98 14.99
C ARG A 215 9.16 9.33 15.95
N GLU A 216 10.12 10.12 16.41
CA GLU A 216 11.00 9.76 17.53
C GLU A 216 10.26 9.91 18.87
N PHE A 217 10.59 9.05 19.87
CA PHE A 217 9.91 8.99 21.18
C PHE A 217 10.01 10.31 21.99
N SER A 218 10.97 11.17 21.70
CA SER A 218 11.34 12.33 22.52
C SER A 218 11.05 13.69 21.88
N THR A 219 10.38 13.73 20.73
CA THR A 219 10.06 15.03 20.12
C THR A 219 8.78 15.59 20.71
N ASP A 220 8.91 16.64 21.52
CA ASP A 220 7.80 17.48 22.03
C ASP A 220 7.11 18.30 20.90
N ASP A 221 7.45 18.02 19.64
CA ASP A 221 6.91 18.66 18.43
C ASP A 221 5.49 18.17 18.06
N ASP A 222 4.67 17.79 19.03
CA ASP A 222 3.26 17.41 18.82
C ASP A 222 2.35 18.63 18.53
N GLU A 223 2.92 19.79 18.20
CA GLU A 223 2.15 20.94 17.78
C GLU A 223 1.57 20.74 16.37
N ASN A 224 0.28 20.38 16.34
CA ASN A 224 -0.67 20.65 15.24
C ASN A 224 -0.48 19.97 13.87
N LEU A 225 -0.02 18.71 13.80
CA LEU A 225 -0.32 17.92 12.62
C LEU A 225 -1.64 17.15 12.85
N THR A 226 -2.66 17.45 12.06
CA THR A 226 -3.91 16.69 12.04
C THR A 226 -3.59 15.27 11.57
N VAL A 227 -3.30 14.37 12.52
CA VAL A 227 -3.13 12.95 12.22
C VAL A 227 -4.51 12.41 11.84
N ILE A 228 -4.67 12.01 10.59
CA ILE A 228 -5.89 11.31 10.17
C ILE A 228 -5.81 9.91 10.78
N LEU A 229 -6.51 9.73 11.90
CA LEU A 229 -6.52 8.47 12.63
C LEU A 229 -7.18 7.36 11.81
N LYS A 230 -6.54 6.21 11.77
CA LYS A 230 -7.08 5.01 11.12
C LYS A 230 -8.06 4.32 12.08
N ARG A 231 -9.35 4.60 11.89
CA ARG A 231 -10.44 4.06 12.71
C ARG A 231 -10.33 2.55 12.85
N GLY A 232 -10.45 2.08 14.11
CA GLY A 232 -10.33 0.68 14.47
C GLY A 232 -8.89 0.16 14.62
N TYR A 233 -7.87 0.87 14.13
CA TYR A 233 -6.46 0.50 14.28
C TYR A 233 -5.71 1.44 15.23
N ALA A 234 -6.08 2.72 15.28
CA ALA A 234 -5.49 3.69 16.18
C ALA A 234 -5.93 3.43 17.64
N PRO A 235 -4.99 3.35 18.61
CA PRO A 235 -5.33 3.23 20.02
C PRO A 235 -5.81 4.54 20.61
N GLU A 236 -6.40 4.48 21.82
CA GLU A 236 -7.05 5.59 22.50
C GLU A 236 -6.14 6.79 22.71
N GLU A 237 -4.88 6.58 23.08
CA GLU A 237 -3.91 7.65 23.29
C GLU A 237 -3.58 8.47 22.04
N GLN A 238 -3.94 8.02 20.84
CA GLN A 238 -3.79 8.80 19.60
C GLN A 238 -4.96 9.78 19.37
N TYR A 239 -6.09 9.61 20.06
CA TYR A 239 -7.24 10.50 19.94
C TYR A 239 -7.11 11.75 20.81
N HIS A 240 -6.18 11.77 21.75
CA HIS A 240 -5.99 12.86 22.71
C HIS A 240 -4.63 13.51 22.56
N SER A 241 -4.62 14.82 22.28
CA SER A 241 -3.38 15.60 22.24
C SER A 241 -2.69 15.59 23.61
N GLY A 242 -1.37 15.37 23.62
CA GLY A 242 -0.58 15.30 24.86
C GLY A 242 -0.59 13.95 25.57
N SER A 243 -1.30 12.94 25.06
CA SER A 243 -1.19 11.59 25.59
C SER A 243 0.15 10.95 25.26
N ARG A 244 0.73 10.23 26.24
CA ARG A 244 2.01 9.54 26.04
C ARG A 244 1.85 8.39 25.08
N GLN A 245 2.65 8.38 24.02
CA GLN A 245 2.73 7.30 23.06
C GLN A 245 4.05 6.55 23.21
N GLY A 246 4.05 5.26 22.88
CA GLY A 246 5.23 4.39 23.02
C GLY A 246 5.08 3.12 22.21
N ALA A 247 5.97 2.15 22.41
CA ALA A 247 5.92 0.88 21.69
C ALA A 247 4.54 0.18 21.79
N TRP A 248 3.82 0.39 22.88
CA TRP A 248 2.47 -0.12 23.13
C TRP A 248 1.42 0.45 22.14
N THR A 249 1.66 1.64 21.57
CA THR A 249 0.82 2.26 20.54
C THR A 249 0.85 1.41 19.26
N ASP A 250 2.03 1.05 18.78
CA ASP A 250 2.20 0.18 17.61
C ASP A 250 1.77 -1.27 17.92
N VAL A 251 1.92 -1.74 19.17
CA VAL A 251 1.42 -3.05 19.62
C VAL A 251 -0.09 -3.15 19.42
N TYR A 252 -0.85 -2.13 19.85
CA TYR A 252 -2.30 -2.11 19.65
C TYR A 252 -2.65 -2.20 18.16
N ALA A 253 -2.03 -1.36 17.34
CA ALA A 253 -2.32 -1.31 15.90
C ALA A 253 -2.01 -2.65 15.20
N VAL A 254 -0.89 -3.31 15.54
CA VAL A 254 -0.55 -4.66 15.05
C VAL A 254 -1.61 -5.68 15.47
N CYS A 255 -2.03 -5.67 16.76
CA CYS A 255 -3.06 -6.58 17.25
C CYS A 255 -4.42 -6.32 16.59
N ALA A 256 -4.75 -5.06 16.27
CA ALA A 256 -5.95 -4.71 15.51
C ALA A 256 -5.90 -5.24 14.06
N VAL A 257 -4.73 -5.18 13.42
CA VAL A 257 -4.54 -5.78 12.10
C VAL A 257 -4.70 -7.30 12.17
N LEU A 258 -4.06 -7.97 13.14
CA LEU A 258 -4.18 -9.42 13.33
C LEU A 258 -5.61 -9.84 13.63
N TYR A 259 -6.32 -9.12 14.51
CA TYR A 259 -7.73 -9.36 14.79
C TYR A 259 -8.57 -9.28 13.51
N HIS A 260 -8.38 -8.23 12.71
CA HIS A 260 -9.11 -8.05 11.46
C HIS A 260 -8.75 -9.14 10.42
N MET A 261 -7.49 -9.54 10.30
CA MET A 261 -7.06 -10.63 9.41
C MET A 261 -7.73 -11.97 9.77
N LEU A 262 -7.81 -12.29 11.06
CA LEU A 262 -8.30 -13.57 11.57
C LEU A 262 -9.84 -13.65 11.60
N THR A 263 -10.52 -12.53 11.72
CA THR A 263 -11.99 -12.50 11.90
C THR A 263 -12.73 -11.95 10.69
N GLY A 264 -12.08 -11.15 9.85
CA GLY A 264 -12.74 -10.31 8.84
C GLY A 264 -13.51 -9.13 9.43
N ILE A 265 -13.47 -8.93 10.76
CA ILE A 265 -14.20 -7.89 11.48
C ILE A 265 -13.23 -6.77 11.88
N LEU A 266 -13.54 -5.54 11.49
CA LEU A 266 -12.78 -4.38 11.94
C LEU A 266 -13.08 -4.13 13.43
N PRO A 267 -12.05 -3.99 14.32
CA PRO A 267 -12.28 -3.58 15.70
C PRO A 267 -13.04 -2.26 15.80
N GLN A 268 -13.86 -2.11 16.85
CA GLN A 268 -14.47 -0.84 17.20
C GLN A 268 -13.39 0.22 17.49
N GLU A 269 -13.64 1.47 17.17
CA GLU A 269 -12.73 2.60 17.43
C GLU A 269 -12.37 2.67 18.92
N ALA A 270 -11.09 2.89 19.25
CA ALA A 270 -10.58 2.78 20.61
C ALA A 270 -11.20 3.83 21.57
N ASP A 271 -11.48 5.04 21.08
CA ASP A 271 -12.19 6.08 21.83
C ASP A 271 -13.59 5.61 22.27
N LYS A 272 -14.34 4.96 21.37
CA LYS A 272 -15.65 4.38 21.69
C LYS A 272 -15.54 3.16 22.62
N ARG A 273 -14.47 2.38 22.50
CA ARG A 273 -14.20 1.27 23.41
C ARG A 273 -13.91 1.76 24.83
N ALA A 274 -13.24 2.90 24.97
CA ALA A 274 -13.00 3.51 26.28
C ALA A 274 -14.30 3.88 27.00
N GLU A 275 -15.35 4.26 26.26
CA GLU A 275 -16.68 4.56 26.81
C GLU A 275 -17.49 3.27 27.05
N ASN A 276 -17.51 2.37 26.08
CA ASN A 276 -18.27 1.12 26.12
C ASN A 276 -17.62 0.08 25.18
N ASP A 277 -16.81 -0.80 25.74
CA ASP A 277 -16.09 -1.83 24.98
C ASP A 277 -17.04 -2.94 24.52
N GLN A 278 -17.29 -2.98 23.21
CA GLN A 278 -18.10 -3.99 22.53
C GLN A 278 -17.25 -4.93 21.68
N LEU A 279 -15.92 -4.90 21.81
CA LEU A 279 -15.05 -5.80 21.06
C LEU A 279 -15.34 -7.25 21.51
N THR A 280 -15.76 -8.08 20.57
CA THR A 280 -15.90 -9.51 20.83
C THR A 280 -14.51 -10.16 20.95
N PRO A 281 -14.15 -10.75 22.09
CA PRO A 281 -12.89 -11.46 22.22
C PRO A 281 -12.74 -12.58 21.19
N LEU A 282 -11.53 -12.78 20.63
CA LEU A 282 -11.25 -13.85 19.69
C LEU A 282 -11.64 -15.22 20.23
N SER A 283 -11.37 -15.44 21.51
CA SER A 283 -11.68 -16.68 22.24
C SER A 283 -13.19 -17.00 22.28
N ARG A 284 -14.06 -16.04 22.01
CA ARG A 284 -15.54 -16.20 21.98
C ARG A 284 -16.12 -16.32 20.58
N LEU A 285 -15.30 -16.23 19.52
CA LEU A 285 -15.76 -16.34 18.13
C LEU A 285 -15.68 -17.82 17.67
N PRO A 286 -16.82 -18.53 17.56
CA PRO A 286 -16.83 -19.97 17.29
C PRO A 286 -16.39 -20.34 15.87
N GLN A 287 -16.40 -19.37 14.95
CA GLN A 287 -16.06 -19.57 13.55
C GLN A 287 -14.55 -19.51 13.26
N ILE A 288 -13.72 -19.13 14.24
CA ILE A 288 -12.26 -19.03 14.06
C ILE A 288 -11.55 -20.21 14.72
N SER A 289 -10.50 -20.71 14.05
CA SER A 289 -9.61 -21.75 14.59
C SER A 289 -8.26 -21.12 14.90
N VAL A 290 -8.15 -20.54 16.11
CA VAL A 290 -6.95 -19.84 16.59
C VAL A 290 -6.58 -20.40 17.96
N ARG A 291 -5.29 -20.66 18.20
CA ARG A 291 -4.80 -21.20 19.48
C ARG A 291 -5.14 -20.24 20.64
N PRO A 292 -5.48 -20.77 21.82
CA PRO A 292 -5.79 -19.96 23.00
C PRO A 292 -4.67 -18.97 23.39
N SER A 293 -3.40 -19.37 23.23
CA SER A 293 -2.24 -18.49 23.49
C SER A 293 -2.21 -17.28 22.57
N VAL A 294 -2.51 -17.47 21.27
CA VAL A 294 -2.55 -16.39 20.28
C VAL A 294 -3.75 -15.48 20.52
N CYS A 295 -4.93 -16.05 20.84
CA CYS A 295 -6.11 -15.27 21.23
C CYS A 295 -5.79 -14.35 22.41
N GLN A 296 -5.23 -14.88 23.48
CA GLN A 296 -4.84 -14.13 24.68
C GLN A 296 -3.81 -13.04 24.37
N ALA A 297 -2.82 -13.34 23.52
CA ALA A 297 -1.80 -12.36 23.14
C ALA A 297 -2.42 -11.17 22.37
N ILE A 298 -3.29 -11.44 21.39
CA ILE A 298 -3.96 -10.40 20.62
C ILE A 298 -4.93 -9.60 21.51
N GLU A 299 -5.74 -10.28 22.33
CA GLU A 299 -6.69 -9.63 23.26
C GLU A 299 -5.97 -8.74 24.28
N LYS A 300 -4.81 -9.18 24.81
CA LYS A 300 -3.97 -8.32 25.66
C LYS A 300 -3.41 -7.13 24.93
N GLY A 301 -2.94 -7.29 23.68
CA GLY A 301 -2.45 -6.17 22.88
C GLY A 301 -3.54 -5.17 22.50
N LEU A 302 -4.80 -5.57 22.51
CA LEU A 302 -5.98 -4.75 22.22
C LEU A 302 -6.61 -4.10 23.47
N GLN A 303 -6.02 -4.21 24.67
CA GLN A 303 -6.53 -3.51 25.83
C GLN A 303 -6.59 -1.99 25.58
N VAL A 304 -7.64 -1.34 26.06
CA VAL A 304 -7.84 0.11 25.88
C VAL A 304 -6.78 0.87 26.69
N ASP A 305 -6.57 0.45 27.95
CA ASP A 305 -5.50 0.99 28.78
C ASP A 305 -4.12 0.53 28.26
N ALA A 306 -3.27 1.50 27.91
CA ALA A 306 -1.92 1.25 27.43
C ALA A 306 -1.04 0.48 28.44
N LEU A 307 -1.29 0.64 29.74
CA LEU A 307 -0.53 -0.04 30.81
C LEU A 307 -0.83 -1.55 30.89
N GLU A 308 -1.98 -1.98 30.39
CA GLU A 308 -2.37 -3.39 30.37
C GLU A 308 -1.85 -4.13 29.13
N ARG A 309 -1.33 -3.39 28.13
CA ARG A 309 -0.75 -3.95 26.91
C ARG A 309 0.66 -4.47 27.12
N TYR A 310 1.24 -5.02 26.05
CA TYR A 310 2.67 -5.31 26.01
C TYR A 310 3.48 -4.02 25.91
N ALA A 311 4.46 -3.87 26.79
CA ALA A 311 5.36 -2.71 26.80
C ALA A 311 6.32 -2.68 25.59
N SER A 312 6.45 -3.77 24.83
CA SER A 312 7.34 -3.87 23.67
C SER A 312 6.85 -4.89 22.65
N MET A 313 7.22 -4.69 21.39
CA MET A 313 6.96 -5.64 20.30
C MET A 313 7.60 -7.01 20.57
N LYS A 314 8.80 -7.03 21.17
CA LYS A 314 9.48 -8.27 21.59
C LYS A 314 8.64 -9.10 22.55
N ALA A 315 7.97 -8.47 23.52
CA ALA A 315 7.13 -9.17 24.49
C ALA A 315 5.88 -9.76 23.83
N LEU A 316 5.24 -9.02 22.91
CA LEU A 316 4.13 -9.52 22.09
C LEU A 316 4.56 -10.72 21.24
N MET A 317 5.68 -10.60 20.51
CA MET A 317 6.19 -11.69 19.66
C MET A 317 6.48 -12.97 20.45
N LYS A 318 7.00 -12.86 21.68
CA LYS A 318 7.26 -14.01 22.54
C LYS A 318 5.98 -14.84 22.76
N ASP A 319 4.85 -14.19 23.00
CA ASP A 319 3.60 -14.88 23.30
C ASP A 319 2.89 -15.37 22.01
N LEU A 320 2.93 -14.58 20.92
CA LEU A 320 2.36 -14.98 19.61
C LEU A 320 3.04 -16.24 19.05
N TYR A 321 4.37 -16.36 19.23
CA TYR A 321 5.19 -17.42 18.63
C TYR A 321 5.75 -18.39 19.68
N ALA A 322 5.07 -18.56 20.83
CA ALA A 322 5.54 -19.37 21.93
C ALA A 322 5.70 -20.86 21.58
N ASP A 323 4.92 -21.38 20.63
CA ASP A 323 4.96 -22.78 20.24
C ASP A 323 6.02 -23.06 19.17
N SER A 324 6.70 -24.20 19.28
CA SER A 324 7.83 -24.62 18.46
C SER A 324 7.54 -24.72 16.95
N ALA A 325 6.28 -24.84 16.52
CA ALA A 325 5.88 -24.85 15.12
C ALA A 325 6.31 -23.58 14.34
N TYR A 326 6.56 -22.49 15.05
CA TYR A 326 7.04 -21.21 14.47
C TYR A 326 8.51 -20.93 14.84
N ALA A 327 9.17 -21.81 15.60
CA ALA A 327 10.53 -21.56 16.09
C ALA A 327 11.63 -21.91 15.09
N GLU A 328 11.35 -22.67 14.02
CA GLU A 328 12.34 -23.17 13.08
C GLU A 328 12.10 -22.67 11.63
N GLU A 329 12.37 -21.40 11.36
CA GLU A 329 13.00 -21.01 10.11
C GLU A 329 14.47 -20.65 10.38
N LYS A 330 15.29 -21.66 10.60
CA LYS A 330 16.72 -21.56 10.38
C LYS A 330 16.95 -21.33 8.91
N THR A 331 17.44 -20.12 8.59
CA THR A 331 18.21 -19.75 7.39
C THR A 331 18.37 -20.90 6.38
N VAL A 332 17.58 -20.83 5.31
CA VAL A 332 17.91 -21.57 4.09
C VAL A 332 19.26 -21.03 3.60
N PRO A 333 20.31 -21.87 3.48
CA PRO A 333 21.56 -21.45 2.87
C PRO A 333 21.25 -21.09 1.41
N LYS A 334 21.70 -19.91 0.98
CA LYS A 334 21.80 -19.57 -0.44
C LYS A 334 22.89 -20.46 -1.01
N ASP A 335 22.53 -21.65 -1.47
CA ASP A 335 23.43 -22.45 -2.29
C ASP A 335 23.56 -21.80 -3.67
N ASN A 336 24.76 -21.29 -3.89
CA ASN A 336 25.30 -20.95 -5.20
C ASN A 336 25.20 -22.18 -6.11
N ALA A 337 24.29 -22.17 -7.06
CA ALA A 337 24.34 -23.07 -8.19
C ALA A 337 24.64 -22.29 -9.47
N THR A 338 25.93 -22.01 -9.64
CA THR A 338 26.54 -21.81 -10.96
C THR A 338 26.59 -23.18 -11.65
N THR A 339 25.75 -23.42 -12.62
CA THR A 339 25.99 -24.47 -13.63
C THR A 339 25.60 -23.95 -15.00
N SER A 340 26.62 -23.68 -15.77
CA SER A 340 26.57 -23.44 -17.21
C SER A 340 26.02 -24.69 -17.93
N PRO A 341 25.26 -24.55 -19.01
CA PRO A 341 24.88 -25.68 -19.82
C PRO A 341 26.02 -26.00 -20.80
N THR A 342 26.56 -27.18 -20.66
CA THR A 342 27.47 -27.82 -21.63
C THR A 342 26.68 -28.22 -22.86
N THR A 343 27.19 -27.79 -24.00
CA THR A 343 26.85 -28.23 -25.35
C THR A 343 27.12 -29.72 -25.54
N ALA A 344 26.09 -30.45 -26.04
CA ALA A 344 26.31 -31.73 -26.72
C ALA A 344 25.51 -31.75 -28.01
N SER A 345 26.23 -31.83 -29.06
CA SER A 345 25.81 -32.02 -30.45
C SER A 345 25.58 -33.48 -30.77
N VAL A 346 24.91 -33.72 -31.96
CA VAL A 346 24.93 -34.94 -32.82
C VAL A 346 23.78 -35.90 -32.54
N ASP A 347 23.03 -36.45 -33.46
CA ASP A 347 23.07 -36.64 -34.91
C ASP A 347 21.68 -37.04 -35.47
N SER A 348 21.59 -36.86 -36.76
CA SER A 348 20.63 -37.22 -37.78
C SER A 348 20.18 -38.67 -37.84
N ASN A 349 18.94 -38.87 -38.24
CA ASN A 349 18.36 -39.74 -39.31
C ASN A 349 16.93 -40.14 -38.92
N GLY A 350 15.88 -39.95 -39.73
CA GLY A 350 15.65 -40.31 -41.06
C GLY A 350 14.28 -40.92 -41.19
N SER A 351 13.54 -40.52 -42.22
CA SER A 351 12.49 -41.30 -42.93
C SER A 351 11.00 -41.18 -42.55
N SER A 352 10.30 -40.37 -43.31
CA SER A 352 9.22 -40.73 -44.29
C SER A 352 7.97 -41.45 -43.79
N ALA A 353 6.82 -40.86 -44.05
CA ALA A 353 5.67 -41.22 -44.89
C ALA A 353 4.40 -40.51 -44.39
N GLU A 354 3.86 -39.58 -45.16
CA GLU A 354 2.70 -39.60 -46.05
C GLU A 354 1.48 -40.40 -45.58
N THR A 355 0.34 -39.67 -45.47
CA THR A 355 -0.91 -39.79 -46.23
C THR A 355 -1.98 -38.95 -45.56
N SER A 356 -2.50 -37.91 -46.20
CA SER A 356 -3.67 -37.75 -47.08
C SER A 356 -5.04 -38.06 -46.48
N GLY A 357 -5.95 -37.12 -46.63
CA GLY A 357 -7.39 -37.25 -46.61
C GLY A 357 -8.08 -36.11 -45.82
N ASN A 358 -8.53 -35.10 -46.32
CA ASN A 358 -9.49 -34.56 -47.29
C ASN A 358 -10.94 -34.55 -46.81
N ILE A 359 -11.59 -33.36 -46.93
CA ILE A 359 -13.00 -33.03 -47.25
C ILE A 359 -14.01 -33.15 -46.08
N SER A 360 -14.89 -32.19 -45.73
CA SER A 360 -15.71 -31.19 -46.42
C SER A 360 -16.53 -30.43 -45.36
N ASP A 361 -16.67 -29.16 -45.54
CA ASP A 361 -17.89 -28.39 -45.92
C ASP A 361 -19.10 -28.39 -44.98
N GLY A 362 -19.57 -27.18 -44.68
CA GLY A 362 -20.90 -26.93 -44.09
C GLY A 362 -21.11 -25.55 -43.54
N SER A 363 -21.25 -24.58 -44.42
CA SER A 363 -21.81 -23.23 -44.23
C SER A 363 -23.18 -23.22 -43.55
N THR A 364 -23.44 -22.21 -42.70
CA THR A 364 -24.64 -21.35 -42.80
C THR A 364 -24.62 -20.18 -41.78
N GLU A 365 -24.58 -18.99 -42.25
CA GLU A 365 -25.06 -17.72 -41.65
C GLU A 365 -26.47 -17.45 -42.24
N PRO A 366 -27.21 -16.34 -41.89
CA PRO A 366 -27.58 -15.64 -40.65
C PRO A 366 -29.12 -15.60 -40.45
N PRO A 367 -29.86 -14.73 -39.78
CA PRO A 367 -29.84 -13.28 -39.90
C PRO A 367 -30.13 -12.40 -38.66
N ALA A 368 -29.80 -11.15 -38.87
CA ALA A 368 -30.10 -9.98 -38.05
C ALA A 368 -31.60 -9.58 -37.99
N LYS A 369 -32.02 -8.91 -36.90
CA LYS A 369 -33.09 -7.91 -36.89
C LYS A 369 -32.88 -6.86 -35.81
N GLN A 370 -32.69 -5.62 -36.20
CA GLN A 370 -33.08 -4.37 -35.53
C GLN A 370 -34.45 -3.94 -36.15
N PRO A 371 -35.07 -2.81 -35.75
CA PRO A 371 -35.21 -2.12 -34.45
C PRO A 371 -36.70 -1.81 -34.14
N ASP A 372 -37.02 -1.20 -33.01
CA ASP A 372 -38.12 -0.20 -32.99
C ASP A 372 -38.01 0.76 -31.81
N SER A 373 -38.17 2.00 -32.17
CA SER A 373 -38.28 3.27 -31.49
C SER A 373 -39.59 3.47 -30.76
N HIS A 374 -39.63 4.36 -29.76
CA HIS A 374 -40.58 5.44 -29.46
C HIS A 374 -40.28 6.01 -28.08
N THR A 375 -39.80 7.26 -27.97
CA THR A 375 -40.48 8.57 -27.99
C THR A 375 -41.11 8.97 -26.65
N GLU A 376 -40.51 10.04 -26.08
CA GLU A 376 -41.06 11.20 -25.33
C GLU A 376 -41.94 10.96 -24.09
N THR A 377 -41.68 11.66 -22.99
CA THR A 377 -42.18 13.02 -22.72
C THR A 377 -41.60 13.62 -21.43
N GLN A 378 -41.38 14.93 -21.50
CA GLN A 378 -41.00 15.90 -20.47
C GLN A 378 -42.03 16.05 -19.33
N THR A 379 -41.57 16.51 -18.17
CA THR A 379 -42.02 17.70 -17.40
C THR A 379 -41.18 17.76 -16.10
N SER A 380 -40.39 18.73 -15.88
CA SER A 380 -40.45 20.12 -15.39
C SER A 380 -40.85 20.30 -13.92
N SER A 381 -40.05 21.14 -13.29
CA SER A 381 -40.27 22.04 -12.16
C SER A 381 -40.16 21.43 -10.75
N ASP A 382 -39.66 22.02 -9.71
CA ASP A 382 -39.19 23.36 -9.38
C ASP A 382 -38.61 23.33 -7.96
N LYS A 383 -37.55 24.13 -7.70
CA LYS A 383 -37.25 24.90 -6.48
C LYS A 383 -37.41 24.32 -5.06
N ASN A 384 -36.39 24.32 -4.22
CA ASN A 384 -36.15 25.44 -3.32
C ASN A 384 -34.96 25.22 -2.35
N THR A 385 -34.09 26.14 -2.32
CA THR A 385 -33.33 26.78 -1.26
C THR A 385 -33.51 26.27 0.17
N SER A 386 -32.40 25.95 0.90
CA SER A 386 -32.07 26.81 2.05
C SER A 386 -30.69 26.52 2.63
N HIS A 387 -29.94 27.58 2.78
CA HIS A 387 -28.78 27.79 3.63
C HIS A 387 -28.99 27.26 5.06
N ARG A 388 -27.94 26.68 5.64
CA ARG A 388 -27.47 27.13 6.98
C ARG A 388 -26.07 26.60 7.29
N SER A 389 -25.17 27.54 7.36
CA SER A 389 -23.91 27.56 8.11
C SER A 389 -24.10 27.13 9.56
N PHE A 390 -23.15 26.36 10.09
CA PHE A 390 -22.75 26.50 11.51
C PHE A 390 -21.23 26.31 11.62
N LEU A 391 -20.61 27.41 11.95
CA LEU A 391 -19.27 27.55 12.54
C LEU A 391 -19.35 27.31 14.05
N ARG A 392 -18.20 26.94 14.65
CA ARG A 392 -17.75 26.97 16.06
C ARG A 392 -17.86 25.61 16.77
N VAL A 393 -16.85 25.11 17.43
CA VAL A 393 -15.67 25.68 18.15
C VAL A 393 -14.48 24.79 17.89
#